data_6b0b2b3d870007cbedef19b3a516cb02
#
_entry.id   6b0b2b3d870007cbedef19b3a516cb02
#
_cell.length_a   1.000
_cell.length_b   1.000
_cell.length_c   1.000
_cell.angle_alpha   90.00
_cell.angle_beta   90.00
_cell.angle_gamma   90.00
#
_symmetry.space_group_name_H-M   'P 1'
#
loop_
_entity.id
_entity.type
_entity.pdbx_description
1 polymer ?
#
loop_
_entity_poly.entity_id
_entity_poly.type
_entity_poly.pdbx_seq_one_letter_code
_entity_poly.pdbx_strand_id
1 'polypeptide(L)'
;MFVDDLTTPAMRDDDLHHLTRVLRLRDGERVTASDGSGRWRVCRFEGAGLVVDGDIETESRDRGVTVLFALSKGDKPETAVQKLTELGVARIVPFVAERSVVKWDDDKSQRNVERLRKVAREAAMQSRQVHLPLVEDVQPSLAAAVALVGEVTLAEPGGAVLDATVSAIAVGPEGGFSPAELSGRRTVALPGGILRAETAAVVAGAILVDRHRRSP
;
A
#
# COMPACT_ATOMS: atom_id res chain seq x y z
N MET A 1 -7.14 -14.34 -3.62
CA MET A 1 -8.20 -13.35 -3.88
C MET A 1 -8.82 -12.90 -2.56
N PHE A 2 -9.60 -11.80 -2.55
CA PHE A 2 -10.22 -11.29 -1.33
C PHE A 2 -11.73 -11.46 -1.37
N VAL A 3 -12.30 -11.96 -0.27
CA VAL A 3 -13.73 -12.23 -0.08
C VAL A 3 -14.24 -11.55 1.19
N ASP A 4 -15.53 -11.29 1.25
CA ASP A 4 -16.13 -10.65 2.42
C ASP A 4 -16.44 -11.67 3.54
N ASP A 5 -16.68 -12.95 3.19
CA ASP A 5 -16.89 -14.04 4.14
C ASP A 5 -16.09 -15.29 3.72
N LEU A 6 -15.29 -15.79 4.63
CA LEU A 6 -14.50 -17.01 4.43
C LEU A 6 -15.31 -18.29 4.64
N THR A 7 -16.45 -18.21 5.29
CA THR A 7 -17.33 -19.37 5.50
C THR A 7 -18.09 -19.73 4.24
N THR A 8 -18.59 -18.72 3.56
CA THR A 8 -19.29 -18.80 2.27
C THR A 8 -18.63 -17.87 1.25
N PRO A 9 -17.41 -18.23 0.78
CA PRO A 9 -16.62 -17.32 -0.04
C PRO A 9 -17.29 -17.07 -1.40
N ALA A 10 -17.63 -15.80 -1.64
CA ALA A 10 -18.19 -15.35 -2.90
C ALA A 10 -17.21 -14.43 -3.63
N MET A 11 -17.14 -14.56 -4.94
CA MET A 11 -16.33 -13.69 -5.78
C MET A 11 -17.12 -12.43 -6.14
N ARG A 12 -16.41 -11.31 -6.25
CA ARG A 12 -16.93 -10.10 -6.88
C ARG A 12 -16.84 -10.25 -8.40
N ASP A 13 -17.72 -9.60 -9.14
CA ASP A 13 -17.73 -9.68 -10.62
C ASP A 13 -16.37 -9.27 -11.24
N ASP A 14 -15.74 -8.24 -10.70
CA ASP A 14 -14.41 -7.79 -11.12
C ASP A 14 -13.33 -8.87 -10.89
N ASP A 15 -13.41 -9.61 -9.79
CA ASP A 15 -12.45 -10.67 -9.45
C ASP A 15 -12.64 -11.88 -10.37
N LEU A 16 -13.87 -12.25 -10.71
CA LEU A 16 -14.15 -13.32 -11.65
C LEU A 16 -13.53 -13.03 -13.02
N HIS A 17 -13.69 -11.80 -13.52
CA HIS A 17 -13.08 -11.39 -14.78
C HIS A 17 -11.54 -11.47 -14.73
N HIS A 18 -10.94 -11.04 -13.63
CA HIS A 18 -9.48 -11.11 -13.41
C HIS A 18 -8.98 -12.57 -13.39
N LEU A 19 -9.65 -13.44 -12.63
CA LEU A 19 -9.28 -14.84 -12.50
C LEU A 19 -9.39 -15.61 -13.83
N THR A 20 -10.47 -15.40 -14.58
CA THR A 20 -10.73 -16.14 -15.80
C THR A 20 -9.95 -15.61 -17.00
N ARG A 21 -9.84 -14.30 -17.18
CA ARG A 21 -9.21 -13.69 -18.35
C ARG A 21 -7.73 -13.38 -18.18
N VAL A 22 -7.32 -12.92 -16.99
CA VAL A 22 -5.93 -12.54 -16.74
C VAL A 22 -5.14 -13.75 -16.24
N LEU A 23 -5.61 -14.41 -15.18
CA LEU A 23 -4.94 -15.57 -14.59
C LEU A 23 -5.30 -16.87 -15.30
N ARG A 24 -6.34 -16.89 -16.15
CA ARG A 24 -6.78 -18.06 -16.95
C ARG A 24 -7.02 -19.29 -16.08
N LEU A 25 -7.59 -19.07 -14.89
CA LEU A 25 -7.88 -20.13 -13.95
C LEU A 25 -8.86 -21.14 -14.56
N ARG A 26 -8.63 -22.42 -14.31
CA ARG A 26 -9.46 -23.54 -14.81
C ARG A 26 -10.24 -24.15 -13.66
N ASP A 27 -11.37 -24.75 -13.99
CA ASP A 27 -12.16 -25.53 -13.01
C ASP A 27 -11.28 -26.58 -12.32
N GLY A 28 -11.43 -26.70 -11.00
CA GLY A 28 -10.65 -27.58 -10.16
C GLY A 28 -9.34 -26.98 -9.63
N GLU A 29 -8.88 -25.84 -10.15
CA GLU A 29 -7.65 -25.22 -9.66
C GLU A 29 -7.84 -24.57 -8.28
N ARG A 30 -6.79 -24.68 -7.46
CA ARG A 30 -6.78 -24.14 -6.10
C ARG A 30 -6.53 -22.63 -6.09
N VAL A 31 -7.31 -21.94 -5.27
CA VAL A 31 -7.24 -20.48 -5.05
C VAL A 31 -7.22 -20.20 -3.57
N THR A 32 -6.37 -19.29 -3.13
CA THR A 32 -6.44 -18.76 -1.77
C THR A 32 -7.48 -17.65 -1.69
N ALA A 33 -8.50 -17.84 -0.87
CA ALA A 33 -9.46 -16.81 -0.48
C ALA A 33 -9.02 -16.19 0.86
N SER A 34 -9.01 -14.87 0.97
CA SER A 34 -8.64 -14.13 2.19
C SER A 34 -9.67 -13.04 2.49
N ASP A 35 -9.84 -12.70 3.77
CA ASP A 35 -10.63 -11.54 4.20
C ASP A 35 -9.86 -10.20 4.13
N GLY A 36 -8.58 -10.25 3.73
CA GLY A 36 -7.70 -9.10 3.68
C GLY A 36 -7.11 -8.68 5.03
N SER A 37 -7.45 -9.37 6.11
CA SER A 37 -6.97 -9.12 7.47
C SER A 37 -6.01 -10.20 7.98
N GLY A 38 -5.57 -11.11 7.08
CA GLY A 38 -4.67 -12.20 7.39
C GLY A 38 -5.37 -13.53 7.63
N ARG A 39 -6.71 -13.58 7.67
CA ARG A 39 -7.42 -14.86 7.68
C ARG A 39 -7.63 -15.31 6.24
N TRP A 40 -7.36 -16.56 5.97
CA TRP A 40 -7.45 -17.11 4.63
C TRP A 40 -7.74 -18.62 4.64
N ARG A 41 -8.19 -19.14 3.52
CA ARG A 41 -8.36 -20.57 3.30
C ARG A 41 -8.14 -20.94 1.85
N VAL A 42 -7.91 -22.21 1.60
CA VAL A 42 -7.89 -22.77 0.26
C VAL A 42 -9.32 -23.03 -0.22
N CYS A 43 -9.60 -22.63 -1.45
CA CYS A 43 -10.81 -22.94 -2.18
C CYS A 43 -10.46 -23.58 -3.53
N ARG A 44 -11.42 -24.25 -4.16
CA ARG A 44 -11.35 -24.65 -5.56
C ARG A 44 -12.24 -23.74 -6.40
N PHE A 45 -11.76 -23.39 -7.56
CA PHE A 45 -12.54 -22.67 -8.56
C PHE A 45 -13.41 -23.66 -9.32
N GLU A 46 -14.74 -23.54 -9.28
CA GLU A 46 -15.67 -24.42 -9.96
C GLU A 46 -16.85 -23.61 -10.52
N GLY A 47 -17.10 -23.70 -11.84
CA GLY A 47 -18.29 -23.11 -12.47
C GLY A 47 -18.46 -21.61 -12.23
N ALA A 48 -17.37 -20.83 -12.21
CA ALA A 48 -17.35 -19.42 -11.86
C ALA A 48 -17.64 -19.11 -10.37
N GLY A 49 -17.53 -20.11 -9.49
CA GLY A 49 -17.67 -19.99 -8.03
C GLY A 49 -16.46 -20.49 -7.26
N LEU A 50 -16.52 -20.39 -5.95
CA LEU A 50 -15.52 -20.93 -5.04
C LEU A 50 -16.14 -22.04 -4.18
N VAL A 51 -15.50 -23.20 -4.19
CA VAL A 51 -15.84 -24.32 -3.31
C VAL A 51 -14.74 -24.43 -2.25
N VAL A 52 -15.13 -24.46 -1.00
CA VAL A 52 -14.22 -24.57 0.15
C VAL A 52 -13.43 -25.89 0.08
N ASP A 53 -12.09 -25.81 0.19
CA ASP A 53 -11.17 -26.98 0.10
C ASP A 53 -10.09 -26.98 1.21
N GLY A 54 -10.30 -26.29 2.31
CA GLY A 54 -9.38 -26.26 3.46
C GLY A 54 -9.96 -25.48 4.64
N ASP A 55 -9.32 -25.58 5.80
CA ASP A 55 -9.69 -24.81 6.99
C ASP A 55 -9.32 -23.35 6.88
N ILE A 56 -9.85 -22.53 7.80
CA ILE A 56 -9.45 -21.12 7.90
C ILE A 56 -8.14 -21.07 8.68
N GLU A 57 -7.11 -20.54 8.05
CA GLU A 57 -5.82 -20.24 8.63
C GLU A 57 -5.69 -18.76 8.95
N THR A 58 -4.75 -18.41 9.83
CA THR A 58 -4.48 -17.02 10.20
C THR A 58 -2.99 -16.74 10.09
N GLU A 59 -2.64 -15.72 9.31
CA GLU A 59 -1.31 -15.15 9.26
C GLU A 59 -1.32 -13.84 10.04
N SER A 60 -0.52 -13.76 11.11
CA SER A 60 -0.37 -12.53 11.87
C SER A 60 0.41 -11.50 11.05
N ARG A 61 -0.06 -10.26 11.06
CA ARG A 61 0.71 -9.15 10.54
C ARG A 61 1.53 -8.57 11.68
N ASP A 62 2.84 -8.75 11.64
CA ASP A 62 3.74 -8.04 12.54
C ASP A 62 3.62 -6.52 12.32
N ARG A 63 4.17 -5.73 13.26
CA ARG A 63 4.07 -4.26 13.26
C ARG A 63 4.19 -3.68 11.86
N GLY A 64 3.09 -3.14 11.36
CA GLY A 64 2.98 -2.74 9.97
C GLY A 64 3.75 -1.45 9.65
N VAL A 65 4.43 -1.44 8.53
CA VAL A 65 5.10 -0.26 7.96
C VAL A 65 4.08 0.67 7.33
N THR A 66 4.23 1.98 7.58
CA THR A 66 3.43 3.03 6.94
C THR A 66 4.29 3.86 6.00
N VAL A 67 3.84 4.04 4.77
CA VAL A 67 4.46 4.95 3.80
C VAL A 67 3.48 6.05 3.42
N LEU A 68 3.89 7.29 3.67
CA LEU A 68 3.18 8.47 3.22
C LEU A 68 3.87 8.99 1.96
N PHE A 69 3.12 9.40 0.95
CA PHE A 69 3.70 10.00 -0.25
C PHE A 69 2.92 11.23 -0.70
N ALA A 70 3.65 12.26 -1.14
CA ALA A 70 3.03 13.45 -1.68
C ALA A 70 2.42 13.17 -3.06
N LEU A 71 1.23 13.72 -3.33
CA LEU A 71 0.56 13.58 -4.61
C LEU A 71 1.44 14.14 -5.74
N SER A 72 1.54 13.37 -6.81
CA SER A 72 2.27 13.69 -8.03
C SER A 72 1.39 13.53 -9.29
N LYS A 73 1.86 14.00 -10.44
CA LYS A 73 1.10 13.97 -11.71
C LYS A 73 1.12 12.56 -12.34
N GLY A 74 0.10 12.31 -13.16
CA GLY A 74 0.00 11.12 -14.00
C GLY A 74 -0.38 9.88 -13.18
N ASP A 75 0.19 8.74 -13.55
CA ASP A 75 -0.01 7.41 -12.98
C ASP A 75 0.97 7.05 -11.85
N LYS A 76 1.77 8.03 -11.41
CA LYS A 76 2.77 7.84 -10.34
C LYS A 76 2.15 7.41 -9.01
N PRO A 77 0.98 7.97 -8.55
CA PRO A 77 0.33 7.49 -7.33
C PRO A 77 -0.08 6.02 -7.42
N GLU A 78 -0.62 5.58 -8.56
CA GLU A 78 -1.00 4.19 -8.79
C GLU A 78 0.22 3.27 -8.79
N THR A 79 1.30 3.69 -9.44
CA THR A 79 2.57 2.95 -9.45
C THR A 79 3.14 2.81 -8.03
N ALA A 80 3.12 3.89 -7.24
CA ALA A 80 3.57 3.85 -5.85
C ALA A 80 2.72 2.88 -5.02
N VAL A 81 1.39 2.99 -5.07
CA VAL A 81 0.48 2.10 -4.34
C VAL A 81 0.65 0.65 -4.75
N GLN A 82 0.75 0.37 -6.07
CA GLN A 82 0.99 -0.97 -6.58
C GLN A 82 2.25 -1.58 -5.96
N LYS A 83 3.39 -0.88 -6.07
CA LYS A 83 4.67 -1.41 -5.59
C LYS A 83 4.77 -1.49 -4.07
N LEU A 84 4.21 -0.52 -3.35
CA LEU A 84 4.14 -0.58 -1.89
C LEU A 84 3.29 -1.76 -1.41
N THR A 85 2.20 -2.06 -2.12
CA THR A 85 1.38 -3.25 -1.84
C THR A 85 2.15 -4.53 -2.10
N GLU A 86 2.80 -4.68 -3.26
CA GLU A 86 3.63 -5.84 -3.58
C GLU A 86 4.72 -6.10 -2.53
N LEU A 87 5.28 -5.04 -1.93
CA LEU A 87 6.28 -5.11 -0.87
C LEU A 87 5.70 -5.53 0.50
N GLY A 88 4.38 -5.44 0.70
CA GLY A 88 3.72 -5.75 1.96
C GLY A 88 3.64 -4.58 2.94
N VAL A 89 3.69 -3.34 2.44
CA VAL A 89 3.43 -2.14 3.26
C VAL A 89 2.01 -2.21 3.83
N ALA A 90 1.87 -1.95 5.14
CA ALA A 90 0.59 -2.13 5.82
C ALA A 90 -0.37 -0.96 5.63
N ARG A 91 0.16 0.25 5.57
CA ARG A 91 -0.63 1.49 5.46
C ARG A 91 0.01 2.44 4.48
N ILE A 92 -0.80 2.99 3.60
CA ILE A 92 -0.38 3.91 2.54
C ILE A 92 -1.21 5.18 2.66
N VAL A 93 -0.54 6.33 2.81
CA VAL A 93 -1.20 7.62 3.07
C VAL A 93 -0.81 8.63 2.00
N PRO A 94 -1.64 8.87 0.99
CA PRO A 94 -1.43 9.97 0.06
C PRO A 94 -1.70 11.32 0.75
N PHE A 95 -0.90 12.34 0.46
CA PHE A 95 -1.10 13.67 1.03
C PHE A 95 -0.74 14.79 0.05
N VAL A 96 -1.23 16.01 0.32
CA VAL A 96 -0.85 17.22 -0.41
C VAL A 96 0.28 17.91 0.35
N ALA A 97 1.48 17.97 -0.23
CA ALA A 97 2.59 18.78 0.32
C ALA A 97 2.49 20.23 -0.14
N GLU A 98 3.12 21.16 0.58
CA GLU A 98 3.11 22.58 0.21
C GLU A 98 3.61 22.83 -1.22
N ARG A 99 4.63 22.07 -1.65
CA ARG A 99 5.22 22.16 -3.00
C ARG A 99 4.63 21.16 -3.99
N SER A 100 3.52 20.50 -3.65
CA SER A 100 2.80 19.65 -4.61
C SER A 100 2.20 20.49 -5.72
N VAL A 101 2.48 20.12 -6.96
CA VAL A 101 1.89 20.75 -8.15
C VAL A 101 0.46 20.24 -8.37
N VAL A 102 0.13 19.06 -7.84
CA VAL A 102 -1.19 18.43 -7.98
C VAL A 102 -2.02 18.71 -6.74
N LYS A 103 -3.23 19.21 -6.98
CA LYS A 103 -4.29 19.30 -5.98
C LYS A 103 -5.53 18.65 -6.57
N TRP A 104 -6.16 17.77 -5.83
CA TRP A 104 -7.44 17.19 -6.19
C TRP A 104 -8.52 17.91 -5.39
N ASP A 105 -9.64 18.27 -6.02
CA ASP A 105 -10.85 18.62 -5.31
C ASP A 105 -11.45 17.38 -4.62
N ASP A 106 -12.47 17.58 -3.79
CA ASP A 106 -13.03 16.49 -2.96
C ASP A 106 -13.57 15.34 -3.82
N ASP A 107 -14.33 15.65 -4.88
CA ASP A 107 -14.90 14.62 -5.77
C ASP A 107 -13.81 13.83 -6.51
N LYS A 108 -12.77 14.53 -6.96
CA LYS A 108 -11.61 13.90 -7.62
C LYS A 108 -10.78 13.10 -6.65
N SER A 109 -10.60 13.57 -5.42
CA SER A 109 -9.91 12.87 -4.36
C SER A 109 -10.60 11.53 -4.07
N GLN A 110 -11.92 11.54 -3.88
CA GLN A 110 -12.68 10.32 -3.61
C GLN A 110 -12.55 9.29 -4.73
N ARG A 111 -12.81 9.70 -6.00
CA ARG A 111 -12.67 8.81 -7.16
C ARG A 111 -11.26 8.24 -7.32
N ASN A 112 -10.24 9.06 -7.10
CA ASN A 112 -8.86 8.61 -7.22
C ASN A 112 -8.47 7.67 -6.07
N VAL A 113 -8.92 7.92 -4.84
CA VAL A 113 -8.67 7.00 -3.71
C VAL A 113 -9.32 5.63 -3.95
N GLU A 114 -10.55 5.60 -4.45
CA GLU A 114 -11.21 4.34 -4.83
C GLU A 114 -10.40 3.58 -5.89
N ARG A 115 -9.86 4.32 -6.89
CA ARG A 115 -8.96 3.73 -7.88
C ARG A 115 -7.66 3.22 -7.26
N LEU A 116 -7.04 3.95 -6.33
CA LEU A 116 -5.85 3.49 -5.61
C LEU A 116 -6.13 2.23 -4.78
N ARG A 117 -7.28 2.16 -4.12
CA ARG A 117 -7.73 0.97 -3.38
C ARG A 117 -7.93 -0.24 -4.30
N LYS A 118 -8.47 -0.01 -5.51
CA LYS A 118 -8.59 -1.07 -6.53
C LYS A 118 -7.21 -1.55 -6.99
N VAL A 119 -6.28 -0.64 -7.27
CA VAL A 119 -4.88 -0.98 -7.63
C VAL A 119 -4.20 -1.78 -6.52
N ALA A 120 -4.37 -1.38 -5.26
CA ALA A 120 -3.84 -2.12 -4.11
C ALA A 120 -4.41 -3.55 -4.04
N ARG A 121 -5.72 -3.71 -4.23
CA ARG A 121 -6.38 -5.02 -4.23
C ARG A 121 -5.84 -5.93 -5.34
N GLU A 122 -5.72 -5.42 -6.57
CA GLU A 122 -5.18 -6.17 -7.71
C GLU A 122 -3.71 -6.56 -7.49
N ALA A 123 -2.90 -5.64 -6.97
CA ALA A 123 -1.50 -5.88 -6.64
C ALA A 123 -1.33 -6.94 -5.54
N ALA A 124 -2.16 -6.89 -4.49
CA ALA A 124 -2.15 -7.88 -3.42
C ALA A 124 -2.56 -9.28 -3.92
N MET A 125 -3.55 -9.37 -4.81
CA MET A 125 -3.94 -10.64 -5.44
C MET A 125 -2.80 -11.20 -6.30
N GLN A 126 -2.17 -10.38 -7.11
CA GLN A 126 -1.06 -10.78 -7.98
C GLN A 126 0.17 -11.23 -7.18
N SER A 127 0.49 -10.55 -6.09
CA SER A 127 1.59 -10.89 -5.18
C SER A 127 1.24 -11.95 -4.13
N ARG A 128 0.03 -12.55 -4.20
CA ARG A 128 -0.47 -13.62 -3.32
C ARG A 128 -0.49 -13.26 -1.85
N GLN A 129 -0.72 -12.00 -1.53
CA GLN A 129 -0.83 -11.57 -0.14
C GLN A 129 -2.20 -11.89 0.44
N VAL A 130 -2.23 -12.21 1.73
CA VAL A 130 -3.46 -12.45 2.50
C VAL A 130 -3.89 -11.21 3.30
N HIS A 131 -3.06 -10.17 3.30
CA HIS A 131 -3.35 -8.87 3.88
C HIS A 131 -3.54 -7.81 2.79
N LEU A 132 -4.57 -6.99 2.91
CA LEU A 132 -4.70 -5.77 2.14
C LEU A 132 -4.03 -4.60 2.89
N PRO A 133 -3.30 -3.71 2.19
CA PRO A 133 -2.88 -2.46 2.80
C PRO A 133 -4.09 -1.56 3.05
N LEU A 134 -4.04 -0.79 4.13
CA LEU A 134 -4.97 0.31 4.33
C LEU A 134 -4.52 1.50 3.47
N VAL A 135 -5.25 1.79 2.40
CA VAL A 135 -5.05 3.01 1.60
C VAL A 135 -6.00 4.08 2.13
N GLU A 136 -5.41 5.08 2.79
CA GLU A 136 -6.14 6.20 3.42
C GLU A 136 -6.68 7.18 2.39
N ASP A 137 -7.62 8.00 2.83
CA ASP A 137 -8.04 9.16 2.06
C ASP A 137 -6.90 10.18 1.95
N VAL A 138 -6.93 11.01 0.88
CA VAL A 138 -5.91 12.03 0.68
C VAL A 138 -5.92 13.02 1.83
N GLN A 139 -4.79 13.16 2.50
CA GLN A 139 -4.64 14.14 3.56
C GLN A 139 -4.39 15.54 2.98
N PRO A 140 -5.04 16.59 3.48
CA PRO A 140 -4.95 17.94 2.91
C PRO A 140 -3.57 18.58 3.11
N SER A 141 -2.74 18.03 4.00
CA SER A 141 -1.39 18.51 4.27
C SER A 141 -0.52 17.41 4.90
N LEU A 142 0.80 17.61 4.92
CA LEU A 142 1.71 16.78 5.69
C LEU A 142 1.35 16.79 7.19
N ALA A 143 0.96 17.95 7.73
CA ALA A 143 0.57 18.06 9.14
C ALA A 143 -0.66 17.20 9.47
N ALA A 144 -1.66 17.18 8.61
CA ALA A 144 -2.84 16.32 8.77
C ALA A 144 -2.46 14.82 8.66
N ALA A 145 -1.61 14.47 7.71
CA ALA A 145 -1.11 13.10 7.54
C ALA A 145 -0.33 12.62 8.78
N VAL A 146 0.51 13.49 9.36
CA VAL A 146 1.22 13.19 10.60
C VAL A 146 0.27 13.07 11.79
N ALA A 147 -0.73 13.94 11.90
CA ALA A 147 -1.74 13.83 12.97
C ALA A 147 -2.52 12.50 12.90
N LEU A 148 -2.77 11.99 11.69
CA LEU A 148 -3.44 10.71 11.46
C LEU A 148 -2.56 9.49 11.81
N VAL A 149 -1.24 9.56 11.57
CA VAL A 149 -0.31 8.42 11.69
C VAL A 149 0.44 8.42 13.01
N GLY A 150 0.76 9.58 13.55
CA GLY A 150 1.60 9.78 14.73
C GLY A 150 3.03 10.16 14.35
N GLU A 151 4.01 9.43 14.86
CA GLU A 151 5.42 9.71 14.57
C GLU A 151 5.77 9.34 13.12
N VAL A 152 6.21 10.33 12.34
CA VAL A 152 6.58 10.17 10.93
C VAL A 152 7.96 10.78 10.70
N THR A 153 8.84 10.00 10.09
CA THR A 153 10.17 10.46 9.63
C THR A 153 10.08 10.91 8.16
N LEU A 154 10.76 12.00 7.79
CA LEU A 154 10.74 12.50 6.43
C LEU A 154 11.94 11.97 5.63
N ALA A 155 11.72 11.51 4.42
CA ALA A 155 12.77 11.17 3.47
C ALA A 155 13.32 12.48 2.84
N GLU A 156 14.53 12.86 3.19
CA GLU A 156 15.15 14.11 2.74
C GLU A 156 16.64 13.88 2.43
N PRO A 157 17.15 14.36 1.28
CA PRO A 157 18.58 14.32 0.99
C PRO A 157 19.41 15.00 2.09
N GLY A 158 20.46 14.34 2.55
CA GLY A 158 21.29 14.83 3.67
C GLY A 158 20.76 14.52 5.07
N GLY A 159 19.63 13.85 5.18
CA GLY A 159 19.13 13.33 6.45
C GLY A 159 20.03 12.26 7.07
N ALA A 160 19.69 11.81 8.27
CA ALA A 160 20.40 10.73 8.97
C ALA A 160 20.24 9.38 8.23
N VAL A 161 21.01 8.40 8.65
CA VAL A 161 20.82 7.02 8.15
C VAL A 161 19.49 6.48 8.67
N LEU A 162 18.70 5.91 7.78
CA LEU A 162 17.47 5.24 8.15
C LEU A 162 17.77 4.04 9.07
N ASP A 163 17.15 3.97 10.22
CA ASP A 163 17.33 2.88 11.19
C ASP A 163 16.04 2.08 11.46
N ALA A 164 16.14 1.02 12.27
CA ALA A 164 15.05 0.11 12.55
C ALA A 164 13.95 0.68 13.46
N THR A 165 14.12 1.87 14.04
CA THR A 165 13.10 2.50 14.88
C THR A 165 12.03 3.20 14.06
N VAL A 166 12.30 3.47 12.77
CA VAL A 166 11.34 4.11 11.87
C VAL A 166 10.30 3.10 11.40
N SER A 167 9.05 3.33 11.74
CA SER A 167 7.90 2.53 11.27
C SER A 167 7.02 3.28 10.26
N ALA A 168 7.14 4.62 10.21
CA ALA A 168 6.41 5.45 9.26
C ALA A 168 7.35 6.48 8.60
N ILE A 169 7.29 6.56 7.27
CA ILE A 169 8.12 7.46 6.48
C ILE A 169 7.28 8.24 5.48
N ALA A 170 7.53 9.55 5.36
CA ALA A 170 6.92 10.39 4.36
C ALA A 170 7.93 10.75 3.25
N VAL A 171 7.47 10.68 2.02
CA VAL A 171 8.21 11.07 0.81
C VAL A 171 7.57 12.31 0.21
N GLY A 172 8.36 13.35 0.02
CA GLY A 172 7.93 14.63 -0.55
C GLY A 172 7.68 14.57 -2.06
N PRO A 173 7.13 15.67 -2.62
CA PRO A 173 6.98 15.83 -4.07
C PRO A 173 8.35 16.08 -4.73
N GLU A 174 8.35 16.19 -6.06
CA GLU A 174 9.57 16.48 -6.84
C GLU A 174 10.27 17.80 -6.41
N GLY A 175 9.51 18.75 -5.86
CA GLY A 175 10.04 20.01 -5.31
C GLY A 175 10.57 19.90 -3.87
N GLY A 176 10.57 18.69 -3.29
CA GLY A 176 10.95 18.43 -1.90
C GLY A 176 9.96 19.01 -0.88
N PHE A 177 10.26 18.82 0.39
CA PHE A 177 9.51 19.45 1.49
C PHE A 177 9.86 20.93 1.62
N SER A 178 8.94 21.73 2.12
CA SER A 178 9.22 23.11 2.48
C SER A 178 10.01 23.20 3.80
N PRO A 179 10.68 24.33 4.09
CA PRO A 179 11.32 24.54 5.38
C PRO A 179 10.36 24.41 6.56
N ALA A 180 9.10 24.81 6.38
CA ALA A 180 8.07 24.67 7.40
C ALA A 180 7.69 23.20 7.66
N GLU A 181 7.58 22.40 6.59
CA GLU A 181 7.32 20.95 6.69
C GLU A 181 8.49 20.19 7.32
N LEU A 182 9.73 20.62 7.14
CA LEU A 182 10.93 20.03 7.72
C LEU A 182 11.15 20.41 9.18
N SER A 183 10.66 21.57 9.59
CA SER A 183 10.95 22.14 10.92
C SER A 183 10.53 21.20 12.06
N GLY A 184 11.50 20.88 12.93
CA GLY A 184 11.28 20.04 14.11
C GLY A 184 11.02 18.56 13.82
N ARG A 185 11.22 18.10 12.57
CA ARG A 185 10.98 16.71 12.18
C ARG A 185 12.29 15.95 11.96
N ARG A 186 12.23 14.69 12.29
CA ARG A 186 13.32 13.76 11.97
C ARG A 186 13.38 13.55 10.45
N THR A 187 14.62 13.62 9.91
CA THR A 187 14.87 13.36 8.49
C THR A 187 15.83 12.21 8.30
N VAL A 188 15.66 11.44 7.24
CA VAL A 188 16.55 10.34 6.85
C VAL A 188 16.83 10.40 5.36
N ALA A 189 18.06 10.04 4.99
CA ALA A 189 18.45 9.88 3.60
C ALA A 189 18.13 8.47 3.10
N LEU A 190 17.56 8.40 1.90
CA LEU A 190 17.43 7.13 1.17
C LEU A 190 18.71 6.84 0.40
N PRO A 191 19.04 5.56 0.14
CA PRO A 191 20.22 5.19 -0.65
C PRO A 191 20.08 5.64 -2.11
N GLY A 192 21.21 5.94 -2.74
CA GLY A 192 21.28 6.38 -4.13
C GLY A 192 21.40 7.89 -4.28
N GLY A 193 21.14 8.39 -5.48
CA GLY A 193 21.10 9.82 -5.77
C GLY A 193 19.74 10.45 -5.52
N ILE A 194 19.43 11.54 -6.25
CA ILE A 194 18.10 12.13 -6.20
C ILE A 194 17.11 11.19 -6.91
N LEU A 195 16.19 10.64 -6.15
CA LEU A 195 15.15 9.73 -6.64
C LEU A 195 13.90 10.51 -7.06
N ARG A 196 13.16 10.00 -8.03
CA ARG A 196 11.80 10.47 -8.29
C ARG A 196 10.90 10.10 -7.11
N ALA A 197 9.83 10.86 -6.88
CA ALA A 197 8.95 10.67 -5.73
C ALA A 197 8.40 9.23 -5.62
N GLU A 198 7.91 8.67 -6.72
CA GLU A 198 7.42 7.29 -6.78
C GLU A 198 8.52 6.25 -6.48
N THR A 199 9.73 6.49 -7.00
CA THR A 199 10.89 5.62 -6.72
C THR A 199 11.30 5.72 -5.25
N ALA A 200 11.33 6.92 -4.70
CA ALA A 200 11.67 7.16 -3.30
C ALA A 200 10.67 6.46 -2.35
N ALA A 201 9.37 6.52 -2.66
CA ALA A 201 8.34 5.82 -1.89
C ALA A 201 8.55 4.30 -1.90
N VAL A 202 8.83 3.71 -3.07
CA VAL A 202 9.09 2.27 -3.21
C VAL A 202 10.36 1.86 -2.46
N VAL A 203 11.45 2.60 -2.61
CA VAL A 203 12.72 2.33 -1.92
C VAL A 203 12.55 2.44 -0.40
N ALA A 204 11.87 3.49 0.09
CA ALA A 204 11.57 3.65 1.51
C ALA A 204 10.75 2.48 2.05
N GLY A 205 9.68 2.10 1.36
CA GLY A 205 8.84 0.96 1.71
C GLY A 205 9.62 -0.35 1.76
N ALA A 206 10.46 -0.62 0.75
CA ALA A 206 11.28 -1.83 0.69
C ALA A 206 12.25 -1.95 1.87
N ILE A 207 12.94 -0.85 2.21
CA ILE A 207 13.90 -0.83 3.32
C ILE A 207 13.18 -1.04 4.65
N LEU A 208 12.06 -0.35 4.86
CA LEU A 208 11.31 -0.48 6.12
C LEU A 208 10.74 -1.89 6.30
N VAL A 209 10.13 -2.46 5.27
CA VAL A 209 9.58 -3.82 5.33
C VAL A 209 10.68 -4.86 5.59
N ASP A 210 11.82 -4.78 4.89
CA ASP A 210 12.95 -5.69 5.11
C ASP A 210 13.47 -5.61 6.55
N ARG A 211 13.63 -4.41 7.09
CA ARG A 211 14.10 -4.20 8.46
C ARG A 211 13.11 -4.71 9.50
N HIS A 212 11.81 -4.46 9.31
CA HIS A 212 10.78 -4.94 10.23
C HIS A 212 10.71 -6.48 10.27
N ARG A 213 10.89 -7.14 9.12
CA ARG A 213 10.93 -8.60 9.05
C ARG A 213 12.15 -9.22 9.72
N ARG A 214 13.25 -8.48 9.83
CA ARG A 214 14.52 -8.93 10.46
C ARG A 214 14.64 -8.55 11.94
N SER A 215 13.75 -7.69 12.43
CA SER A 215 13.74 -7.31 13.85
C SER A 215 13.05 -8.42 14.65
N PRO A 216 13.67 -8.93 15.72
CA PRO A 216 13.13 -9.99 16.56
C PRO A 216 11.89 -9.56 17.34
#